data_b097e1870a01aca28cafec357d9a49db
#
_entry.id   b097e1870a01aca28cafec357d9a49db
#
_cell.length_a   1.000
_cell.length_b   1.000
_cell.length_c   1.000
_cell.angle_alpha   90.00
_cell.angle_beta   90.00
_cell.angle_gamma   90.00
#
_symmetry.space_group_name_H-M   'P 1'
#
loop_
_entity.id
_entity.type
_entity.pdbx_description
1 polymer ?
#
loop_
_entity_poly.entity_id
_entity_poly.type
_entity_poly.pdbx_seq_one_letter_code
_entity_poly.pdbx_strand_id
1 'polypeptide(L)'
;GEPTTIASPKDAFACGIGMIHQHFKLVDVFSAAENIVLGLDGERKLDLKAASAKILEISEKYGFSIDPNKKIYDMSVSEKQTVEIIKVLYRGADILILDEPTAVLTPQETDRLFDVMRNMKADGKALVIITHKLHEVMDVSDRVAVLRKGRYIGDVATCDTSPQKLTDMMVGHAVTLNIDRPLVEDRNLRLEVKDLTVLTPDSIK
;
A
#
# COMPACT_ATOMS: atom_id res chain seq x y z
N GLY A 1 -17.87 14.94 13.40
CA GLY A 1 -18.28 14.66 12.05
C GLY A 1 -19.79 14.48 11.98
N GLU A 2 -20.37 14.74 10.82
CA GLU A 2 -21.78 14.49 10.58
C GLU A 2 -21.99 13.06 10.07
N PRO A 3 -23.08 12.36 10.47
CA PRO A 3 -23.42 11.06 9.93
C PRO A 3 -23.63 11.16 8.42
N THR A 4 -22.93 10.35 7.67
CA THR A 4 -22.99 10.33 6.20
C THR A 4 -23.26 8.94 5.69
N THR A 5 -24.13 8.80 4.68
CA THR A 5 -24.41 7.53 4.01
C THR A 5 -23.61 7.49 2.71
N ILE A 6 -22.77 6.47 2.56
CA ILE A 6 -21.97 6.23 1.34
C ILE A 6 -22.64 5.07 0.60
N ALA A 7 -23.31 5.36 -0.52
CA ALA A 7 -23.99 4.37 -1.34
C ALA A 7 -23.20 4.03 -2.62
N SER A 8 -22.24 4.87 -3.00
CA SER A 8 -21.46 4.70 -4.24
C SER A 8 -20.00 5.19 -4.05
N PRO A 9 -19.08 4.77 -4.93
CA PRO A 9 -17.73 5.32 -4.97
C PRO A 9 -17.69 6.84 -5.14
N LYS A 10 -18.65 7.43 -5.85
CA LYS A 10 -18.75 8.89 -6.02
C LYS A 10 -19.02 9.59 -4.69
N ASP A 11 -19.88 9.01 -3.85
CA ASP A 11 -20.17 9.57 -2.52
C ASP A 11 -18.93 9.51 -1.62
N ALA A 12 -18.14 8.43 -1.71
CA ALA A 12 -16.89 8.31 -1.00
C ALA A 12 -15.90 9.41 -1.43
N PHE A 13 -15.73 9.65 -2.73
CA PHE A 13 -14.89 10.73 -3.23
C PHE A 13 -15.40 12.11 -2.80
N ALA A 14 -16.71 12.35 -2.82
CA ALA A 14 -17.29 13.61 -2.34
C ALA A 14 -17.02 13.85 -0.85
N CYS A 15 -16.85 12.77 -0.06
CA CYS A 15 -16.43 12.83 1.35
C CYS A 15 -14.91 12.87 1.53
N GLY A 16 -14.13 13.05 0.47
CA GLY A 16 -12.67 13.09 0.53
C GLY A 16 -12.01 11.72 0.81
N ILE A 17 -12.74 10.61 0.57
CA ILE A 17 -12.22 9.25 0.79
C ILE A 17 -11.71 8.70 -0.53
N GLY A 18 -10.44 8.29 -0.56
CA GLY A 18 -9.83 7.60 -1.68
C GLY A 18 -9.29 6.23 -1.27
N MET A 19 -9.38 5.25 -2.16
CA MET A 19 -8.90 3.89 -1.92
C MET A 19 -7.90 3.47 -2.99
N ILE A 20 -6.78 2.93 -2.54
CA ILE A 20 -5.75 2.29 -3.36
C ILE A 20 -5.90 0.78 -3.17
N HIS A 21 -6.24 0.09 -4.25
CA HIS A 21 -6.50 -1.35 -4.24
C HIS A 21 -5.20 -2.14 -4.34
N GLN A 22 -5.21 -3.37 -3.82
CA GLN A 22 -4.12 -4.33 -3.94
C GLN A 22 -3.69 -4.57 -5.41
N HIS A 23 -4.63 -4.55 -6.35
CA HIS A 23 -4.36 -4.65 -7.79
C HIS A 23 -4.57 -3.30 -8.45
N PHE A 24 -3.53 -2.79 -9.08
CA PHE A 24 -3.54 -1.48 -9.74
C PHE A 24 -4.64 -1.38 -10.81
N LYS A 25 -5.32 -0.25 -10.79
CA LYS A 25 -6.37 0.09 -11.77
C LYS A 25 -5.84 1.12 -12.76
N LEU A 26 -4.70 0.80 -13.39
CA LEU A 26 -4.00 1.64 -14.34
C LEU A 26 -4.14 1.08 -15.76
N VAL A 27 -4.16 1.98 -16.74
CA VAL A 27 -4.15 1.65 -18.16
C VAL A 27 -2.70 1.64 -18.64
N ASP A 28 -2.18 0.48 -19.00
CA ASP A 28 -0.76 0.28 -19.27
C ASP A 28 -0.21 1.15 -20.41
N VAL A 29 -0.98 1.38 -21.46
CA VAL A 29 -0.57 2.18 -22.63
C VAL A 29 -0.59 3.69 -22.38
N PHE A 30 -1.14 4.13 -21.26
CA PHE A 30 -1.19 5.53 -20.86
C PHE A 30 0.05 5.92 -20.04
N SER A 31 0.37 7.22 -20.02
CA SER A 31 1.35 7.75 -19.09
C SER A 31 0.79 7.88 -17.68
N ALA A 32 1.67 8.17 -16.70
CA ALA A 32 1.24 8.47 -15.34
C ALA A 32 0.23 9.62 -15.32
N ALA A 33 0.53 10.73 -15.99
CA ALA A 33 -0.34 11.90 -16.04
C ALA A 33 -1.71 11.56 -16.66
N GLU A 34 -1.74 10.82 -17.78
CA GLU A 34 -2.97 10.39 -18.43
C GLU A 34 -3.83 9.51 -17.49
N ASN A 35 -3.22 8.59 -16.73
CA ASN A 35 -3.91 7.75 -15.75
C ASN A 35 -4.47 8.54 -14.57
N ILE A 36 -3.73 9.53 -14.07
CA ILE A 36 -4.11 10.34 -12.91
C ILE A 36 -5.33 11.18 -13.23
N VAL A 37 -5.38 11.78 -14.42
CA VAL A 37 -6.49 12.65 -14.83
C VAL A 37 -7.66 11.89 -15.44
N LEU A 38 -7.51 10.60 -15.74
CA LEU A 38 -8.56 9.78 -16.35
C LEU A 38 -9.82 9.76 -15.47
N GLY A 39 -10.96 10.17 -16.06
CA GLY A 39 -12.25 10.15 -15.38
C GLY A 39 -12.45 11.29 -14.37
N LEU A 40 -11.74 12.41 -14.51
CA LEU A 40 -12.08 13.65 -13.81
C LEU A 40 -13.28 14.29 -14.47
N ASP A 41 -14.27 14.68 -13.65
CA ASP A 41 -15.46 15.40 -14.14
C ASP A 41 -15.09 16.88 -14.37
N GLY A 42 -15.58 17.46 -15.46
CA GLY A 42 -15.68 18.93 -15.65
C GLY A 42 -14.73 19.58 -16.64
N GLU A 43 -13.69 18.95 -17.14
CA GLU A 43 -12.80 19.58 -18.11
C GLU A 43 -13.14 19.16 -19.56
N ARG A 44 -13.66 20.12 -20.36
CA ARG A 44 -13.91 19.94 -21.80
C ARG A 44 -12.60 19.79 -22.61
N LYS A 45 -11.46 20.19 -22.05
CA LYS A 45 -10.13 20.08 -22.66
C LYS A 45 -9.14 19.63 -21.61
N LEU A 46 -8.54 18.48 -21.85
CA LEU A 46 -7.51 17.93 -20.99
C LEU A 46 -6.20 18.69 -21.21
N ASP A 47 -5.73 19.42 -20.21
CA ASP A 47 -4.41 20.07 -20.20
C ASP A 47 -3.41 19.18 -19.44
N LEU A 48 -2.75 18.28 -20.19
CA LEU A 48 -1.74 17.37 -19.61
C LEU A 48 -0.51 18.13 -19.06
N LYS A 49 -0.22 19.34 -19.57
CA LYS A 49 0.89 20.12 -19.07
C LYS A 49 0.60 20.69 -17.68
N ALA A 50 -0.57 21.26 -17.49
CA ALA A 50 -1.04 21.74 -16.19
C ALA A 50 -1.18 20.56 -15.20
N ALA A 51 -1.70 19.41 -15.65
CA ALA A 51 -1.80 18.21 -14.86
C ALA A 51 -0.43 17.71 -14.40
N SER A 52 0.55 17.64 -15.29
CA SER A 52 1.92 17.23 -14.94
C SER A 52 2.57 18.17 -13.92
N ALA A 53 2.35 19.49 -14.03
CA ALA A 53 2.86 20.43 -13.04
C ALA A 53 2.27 20.18 -11.65
N LYS A 54 0.96 19.97 -11.55
CA LYS A 54 0.29 19.64 -10.27
C LYS A 54 0.73 18.28 -9.71
N ILE A 55 0.97 17.28 -10.58
CA ILE A 55 1.50 15.97 -10.18
C ILE A 55 2.89 16.12 -9.55
N LEU A 56 3.76 16.93 -10.15
CA LEU A 56 5.10 17.18 -9.62
C LEU A 56 5.05 17.94 -8.28
N GLU A 57 4.15 18.92 -8.14
CA GLU A 57 3.92 19.61 -6.86
C GLU A 57 3.51 18.63 -5.74
N ILE A 58 2.55 17.74 -6.00
CA ILE A 58 2.13 16.71 -5.04
C ILE A 58 3.30 15.76 -4.74
N SER A 59 4.06 15.38 -5.76
CA SER A 59 5.21 14.51 -5.64
C SER A 59 6.29 15.11 -4.73
N GLU A 60 6.65 16.36 -4.94
CA GLU A 60 7.61 17.09 -4.11
C GLU A 60 7.12 17.25 -2.68
N LYS A 61 5.85 17.62 -2.50
CA LYS A 61 5.24 17.83 -1.18
C LYS A 61 5.34 16.60 -0.29
N TYR A 62 5.13 15.40 -0.82
CA TYR A 62 5.10 14.17 -0.01
C TYR A 62 6.36 13.31 -0.14
N GLY A 63 7.29 13.66 -1.02
CA GLY A 63 8.56 12.95 -1.22
C GLY A 63 8.47 11.75 -2.16
N PHE A 64 7.54 11.77 -3.10
CA PHE A 64 7.50 10.80 -4.19
C PHE A 64 8.55 11.10 -5.25
N SER A 65 8.87 10.10 -6.07
CA SER A 65 9.64 10.27 -7.30
C SER A 65 8.81 9.71 -8.46
N ILE A 66 8.42 10.57 -9.39
CA ILE A 66 7.58 10.20 -10.53
C ILE A 66 7.97 11.00 -11.78
N ASP A 67 7.96 10.35 -12.94
CA ASP A 67 7.92 11.00 -14.24
C ASP A 67 6.49 10.97 -14.79
N PRO A 68 5.79 12.12 -14.88
CA PRO A 68 4.43 12.18 -15.37
C PRO A 68 4.24 11.66 -16.81
N ASN A 69 5.30 11.67 -17.61
CA ASN A 69 5.26 11.26 -19.01
C ASN A 69 5.60 9.78 -19.24
N LYS A 70 6.18 9.10 -18.23
CA LYS A 70 6.53 7.70 -18.32
C LYS A 70 5.28 6.83 -18.50
N LYS A 71 5.34 5.89 -19.42
CA LYS A 71 4.24 4.95 -19.67
C LYS A 71 4.16 3.89 -18.58
N ILE A 72 2.96 3.49 -18.22
CA ILE A 72 2.73 2.54 -17.11
C ILE A 72 3.39 1.19 -17.38
N TYR A 73 3.40 0.70 -18.62
CA TYR A 73 4.05 -0.57 -18.95
C TYR A 73 5.58 -0.56 -18.72
N ASP A 74 6.22 0.62 -18.73
CA ASP A 74 7.65 0.78 -18.43
C ASP A 74 7.95 0.99 -16.94
N MET A 75 6.92 1.05 -16.09
CA MET A 75 7.06 1.33 -14.67
C MET A 75 7.25 0.07 -13.84
N SER A 76 8.11 0.17 -12.83
CA SER A 76 8.18 -0.81 -11.74
C SER A 76 6.88 -0.85 -10.93
N VAL A 77 6.72 -1.89 -10.12
CA VAL A 77 5.55 -2.03 -9.23
C VAL A 77 5.45 -0.85 -8.25
N SER A 78 6.56 -0.42 -7.69
CA SER A 78 6.64 0.71 -6.76
C SER A 78 6.25 2.03 -7.45
N GLU A 79 6.68 2.25 -8.70
CA GLU A 79 6.26 3.42 -9.48
C GLU A 79 4.75 3.40 -9.78
N LYS A 80 4.19 2.23 -10.16
CA LYS A 80 2.73 2.06 -10.38
C LYS A 80 1.93 2.38 -9.12
N GLN A 81 2.41 1.96 -7.97
CA GLN A 81 1.80 2.28 -6.69
C GLN A 81 1.84 3.80 -6.41
N THR A 82 2.96 4.44 -6.69
CA THR A 82 3.09 5.90 -6.58
C THR A 82 2.04 6.61 -7.45
N VAL A 83 1.82 6.15 -8.70
CA VAL A 83 0.79 6.70 -9.59
C VAL A 83 -0.61 6.59 -8.97
N GLU A 84 -0.97 5.43 -8.38
CA GLU A 84 -2.27 5.23 -7.73
C GLU A 84 -2.47 6.15 -6.51
N ILE A 85 -1.42 6.34 -5.70
CA ILE A 85 -1.50 7.23 -4.54
C ILE A 85 -1.65 8.69 -5.00
N ILE A 86 -0.83 9.13 -5.94
CA ILE A 86 -0.91 10.51 -6.49
C ILE A 86 -2.27 10.75 -7.16
N LYS A 87 -2.83 9.76 -7.87
CA LYS A 87 -4.16 9.84 -8.48
C LYS A 87 -5.25 10.15 -7.46
N VAL A 88 -5.20 9.53 -6.30
CA VAL A 88 -6.15 9.77 -5.20
C VAL A 88 -5.91 11.15 -4.56
N LEU A 89 -4.66 11.54 -4.33
CA LEU A 89 -4.29 12.86 -3.79
C LEU A 89 -4.64 13.98 -4.76
N TYR A 90 -4.43 13.80 -6.06
CA TYR A 90 -4.78 14.76 -7.11
C TYR A 90 -6.28 15.10 -7.11
N ARG A 91 -7.10 14.13 -6.77
CA ARG A 91 -8.57 14.26 -6.61
C ARG A 91 -8.98 14.91 -5.27
N GLY A 92 -8.01 15.27 -4.42
CA GLY A 92 -8.27 15.95 -3.16
C GLY A 92 -8.69 15.04 -2.01
N ALA A 93 -8.29 13.77 -2.01
CA ALA A 93 -8.58 12.89 -0.88
C ALA A 93 -7.89 13.36 0.40
N ASP A 94 -8.64 13.34 1.50
CA ASP A 94 -8.16 13.62 2.87
C ASP A 94 -8.04 12.33 3.69
N ILE A 95 -8.78 11.30 3.30
CA ILE A 95 -8.76 9.97 3.91
C ILE A 95 -8.33 8.97 2.84
N LEU A 96 -7.18 8.30 3.06
CA LEU A 96 -6.66 7.30 2.13
C LEU A 96 -6.75 5.92 2.75
N ILE A 97 -7.35 4.98 2.03
CA ILE A 97 -7.40 3.56 2.38
C ILE A 97 -6.43 2.81 1.48
N LEU A 98 -5.43 2.15 2.07
CA LEU A 98 -4.42 1.37 1.35
C LEU A 98 -4.62 -0.11 1.67
N ASP A 99 -4.89 -0.91 0.65
CA ASP A 99 -5.13 -2.35 0.78
C ASP A 99 -3.87 -3.12 0.40
N GLU A 100 -3.22 -3.77 1.40
CA GLU A 100 -1.97 -4.52 1.29
C GLU A 100 -0.85 -3.77 0.51
N PRO A 101 -0.55 -2.50 0.86
CA PRO A 101 0.28 -1.65 0.01
C PRO A 101 1.74 -2.10 -0.11
N THR A 102 2.19 -2.99 0.75
CA THR A 102 3.58 -3.47 0.80
C THR A 102 3.75 -4.90 0.32
N ALA A 103 2.68 -5.54 -0.20
CA ALA A 103 2.68 -6.97 -0.55
C ALA A 103 3.78 -7.37 -1.56
N VAL A 104 4.13 -6.45 -2.45
CA VAL A 104 5.06 -6.70 -3.57
C VAL A 104 6.28 -5.76 -3.56
N LEU A 105 6.46 -4.99 -2.49
CA LEU A 105 7.58 -4.06 -2.33
C LEU A 105 8.77 -4.73 -1.66
N THR A 106 9.96 -4.28 -2.03
CA THR A 106 11.19 -4.58 -1.29
C THR A 106 11.19 -3.86 0.06
N PRO A 107 12.00 -4.28 1.05
CA PRO A 107 12.11 -3.56 2.32
C PRO A 107 12.42 -2.07 2.16
N GLN A 108 13.34 -1.72 1.25
CA GLN A 108 13.73 -0.33 0.99
C GLN A 108 12.60 0.50 0.37
N GLU A 109 11.75 -0.11 -0.47
CA GLU A 109 10.57 0.55 -1.05
C GLU A 109 9.48 0.71 0.01
N THR A 110 9.34 -0.26 0.92
CA THR A 110 8.43 -0.18 2.06
C THR A 110 8.80 0.98 2.98
N ASP A 111 10.07 1.13 3.32
CA ASP A 111 10.56 2.24 4.16
C ASP A 111 10.24 3.60 3.52
N ARG A 112 10.48 3.74 2.22
CA ARG A 112 10.12 4.97 1.47
C ARG A 112 8.62 5.24 1.47
N LEU A 113 7.80 4.20 1.29
CA LEU A 113 6.34 4.35 1.38
C LEU A 113 5.91 4.84 2.76
N PHE A 114 6.51 4.31 3.83
CA PHE A 114 6.21 4.73 5.19
C PHE A 114 6.63 6.18 5.46
N ASP A 115 7.76 6.63 4.92
CA ASP A 115 8.15 8.03 5.01
C ASP A 115 7.15 8.95 4.31
N VAL A 116 6.67 8.56 3.12
CA VAL A 116 5.59 9.28 2.42
C VAL A 116 4.32 9.33 3.26
N MET A 117 3.95 8.22 3.89
CA MET A 117 2.76 8.15 4.76
C MET A 117 2.92 9.04 6.00
N ARG A 118 4.11 9.10 6.60
CA ARG A 118 4.43 10.03 7.70
C ARG A 118 4.29 11.48 7.26
N ASN A 119 4.75 11.83 6.05
CA ASN A 119 4.59 13.17 5.46
C ASN A 119 3.10 13.51 5.23
N MET A 120 2.32 12.57 4.69
CA MET A 120 0.87 12.77 4.51
C MET A 120 0.15 12.95 5.85
N LYS A 121 0.52 12.17 6.88
CA LYS A 121 -0.02 12.32 8.24
C LYS A 121 0.34 13.69 8.84
N ALA A 122 1.56 14.15 8.67
CA ALA A 122 2.00 15.48 9.12
C ALA A 122 1.22 16.62 8.43
N ASP A 123 0.77 16.42 7.20
CA ASP A 123 -0.11 17.32 6.44
C ASP A 123 -1.60 17.20 6.84
N GLY A 124 -1.92 16.38 7.85
CA GLY A 124 -3.28 16.23 8.37
C GLY A 124 -4.15 15.20 7.63
N LYS A 125 -3.59 14.39 6.75
CA LYS A 125 -4.32 13.31 6.08
C LYS A 125 -4.55 12.14 7.04
N ALA A 126 -5.73 11.50 6.94
CA ALA A 126 -6.02 10.26 7.64
C ALA A 126 -5.68 9.05 6.76
N LEU A 127 -4.93 8.10 7.31
CA LEU A 127 -4.49 6.92 6.60
C LEU A 127 -5.05 5.66 7.26
N VAL A 128 -5.66 4.79 6.47
CA VAL A 128 -6.12 3.46 6.89
C VAL A 128 -5.36 2.42 6.08
N ILE A 129 -4.59 1.59 6.76
CA ILE A 129 -3.82 0.51 6.12
C ILE A 129 -4.47 -0.81 6.46
N ILE A 130 -4.74 -1.62 5.44
CA ILE A 130 -5.14 -3.02 5.60
C ILE A 130 -3.90 -3.86 5.36
N THR A 131 -3.45 -4.59 6.37
CA THR A 131 -2.28 -5.47 6.28
C THR A 131 -2.36 -6.60 7.30
N HIS A 132 -1.67 -7.68 7.02
CA HIS A 132 -1.46 -8.79 7.96
C HIS A 132 -0.03 -8.82 8.53
N LYS A 133 0.82 -7.89 8.14
CA LYS A 133 2.22 -7.81 8.56
C LYS A 133 2.34 -6.97 9.84
N LEU A 134 2.40 -7.64 10.98
CA LEU A 134 2.37 -6.98 12.29
C LEU A 134 3.53 -6.01 12.55
N HIS A 135 4.72 -6.27 11.96
CA HIS A 135 5.84 -5.34 12.08
C HIS A 135 5.55 -3.99 11.42
N GLU A 136 4.87 -3.99 10.27
CA GLU A 136 4.44 -2.76 9.58
C GLU A 136 3.42 -1.99 10.41
N VAL A 137 2.46 -2.71 11.00
CA VAL A 137 1.47 -2.12 11.90
C VAL A 137 2.16 -1.40 13.07
N MET A 138 3.13 -2.06 13.71
CA MET A 138 3.85 -1.49 14.86
C MET A 138 4.71 -0.27 14.49
N ASP A 139 5.17 -0.18 13.24
CA ASP A 139 6.05 0.90 12.79
C ASP A 139 5.29 2.16 12.40
N VAL A 140 4.14 2.03 11.74
CA VAL A 140 3.50 3.18 11.06
C VAL A 140 2.15 3.58 11.63
N SER A 141 1.46 2.72 12.40
CA SER A 141 0.11 3.02 12.88
C SER A 141 0.09 3.62 14.28
N ASP A 142 -0.90 4.46 14.55
CA ASP A 142 -1.21 4.97 15.89
C ASP A 142 -2.20 4.05 16.62
N ARG A 143 -3.08 3.41 15.85
CA ARG A 143 -4.18 2.59 16.35
C ARG A 143 -4.43 1.41 15.43
N VAL A 144 -4.76 0.28 15.99
CA VAL A 144 -5.00 -0.98 15.28
C VAL A 144 -6.40 -1.47 15.58
N ALA A 145 -7.15 -1.76 14.52
CA ALA A 145 -8.43 -2.45 14.61
C ALA A 145 -8.26 -3.89 14.08
N VAL A 146 -8.72 -4.87 14.81
CA VAL A 146 -8.62 -6.28 14.43
C VAL A 146 -9.96 -6.80 13.93
N LEU A 147 -9.93 -7.34 12.70
CA LEU A 147 -11.04 -8.05 12.07
C LEU A 147 -10.72 -9.55 12.02
N ARG A 148 -11.66 -10.39 12.39
CA ARG A 148 -11.52 -11.85 12.33
C ARG A 148 -12.80 -12.50 11.84
N LYS A 149 -12.71 -13.30 10.77
CA LYS A 149 -13.85 -13.96 10.14
C LYS A 149 -15.03 -13.01 9.86
N GLY A 150 -14.71 -11.81 9.33
CA GLY A 150 -15.70 -10.78 9.01
C GLY A 150 -16.30 -10.05 10.20
N ARG A 151 -15.78 -10.24 11.42
CA ARG A 151 -16.26 -9.56 12.63
C ARG A 151 -15.19 -8.63 13.20
N TYR A 152 -15.63 -7.48 13.66
CA TYR A 152 -14.81 -6.58 14.46
C TYR A 152 -14.58 -7.22 15.85
N ILE A 153 -13.31 -7.34 16.23
CA ILE A 153 -12.89 -7.95 17.50
C ILE A 153 -12.60 -6.87 18.54
N GLY A 154 -12.05 -5.75 18.10
CA GLY A 154 -11.68 -4.63 18.96
C GLY A 154 -10.59 -3.79 18.31
N ASP A 155 -10.27 -2.70 18.96
CA ASP A 155 -9.18 -1.82 18.57
C ASP A 155 -8.35 -1.42 19.79
N VAL A 156 -7.09 -1.07 19.55
CA VAL A 156 -6.12 -0.75 20.58
C VAL A 156 -5.11 0.28 20.04
N ALA A 157 -4.61 1.15 20.91
CA ALA A 157 -3.50 2.02 20.55
C ALA A 157 -2.23 1.18 20.33
N THR A 158 -1.44 1.52 19.31
CA THR A 158 -0.23 0.75 18.97
C THR A 158 0.78 0.75 20.11
N CYS A 159 0.87 1.84 20.89
CA CYS A 159 1.73 1.93 22.07
C CYS A 159 1.31 1.00 23.23
N ASP A 160 0.06 0.54 23.27
CA ASP A 160 -0.50 -0.29 24.34
C ASP A 160 -0.60 -1.78 23.98
N THR A 161 -0.07 -2.15 22.82
CA THR A 161 -0.14 -3.50 22.30
C THR A 161 1.23 -4.06 21.93
N SER A 162 1.23 -5.29 21.46
CA SER A 162 2.43 -5.99 20.95
C SER A 162 2.03 -6.93 19.81
N PRO A 163 2.99 -7.35 18.94
CA PRO A 163 2.73 -8.33 17.90
C PRO A 163 2.06 -9.61 18.43
N GLN A 164 2.44 -10.06 19.63
CA GLN A 164 1.85 -11.23 20.28
C GLN A 164 0.38 -11.00 20.60
N LYS A 165 0.03 -9.89 21.25
CA LYS A 165 -1.36 -9.56 21.60
C LYS A 165 -2.23 -9.43 20.33
N LEU A 166 -1.71 -8.79 19.28
CA LEU A 166 -2.41 -8.67 17.99
C LEU A 166 -2.63 -10.05 17.37
N THR A 167 -1.62 -10.93 17.39
CA THR A 167 -1.74 -12.31 16.92
C THR A 167 -2.85 -13.05 17.66
N ASP A 168 -2.88 -12.96 18.99
CA ASP A 168 -3.90 -13.60 19.82
C ASP A 168 -5.32 -13.10 19.48
N MET A 169 -5.47 -11.79 19.24
CA MET A 169 -6.73 -11.21 18.80
C MET A 169 -7.16 -11.72 17.40
N MET A 170 -6.20 -11.81 16.46
CA MET A 170 -6.45 -12.27 15.09
C MET A 170 -6.81 -13.75 15.04
N VAL A 171 -6.13 -14.59 15.81
CA VAL A 171 -6.35 -16.05 15.85
C VAL A 171 -7.52 -16.42 16.79
N GLY A 172 -7.63 -15.75 17.92
CA GLY A 172 -8.70 -15.93 18.90
C GLY A 172 -8.37 -16.86 20.07
N HIS A 173 -7.14 -17.28 20.18
CA HIS A 173 -6.55 -17.97 21.32
C HIS A 173 -5.08 -17.61 21.43
N ALA A 174 -4.48 -17.81 22.59
CA ALA A 174 -3.06 -17.61 22.78
C ALA A 174 -2.27 -18.52 21.82
N VAL A 175 -1.37 -17.90 21.04
CA VAL A 175 -0.49 -18.60 20.10
C VAL A 175 0.93 -18.53 20.61
N THR A 176 1.55 -19.69 20.81
CA THR A 176 2.96 -19.76 21.13
C THR A 176 3.76 -19.63 19.83
N LEU A 177 4.43 -18.49 19.63
CA LEU A 177 5.26 -18.25 18.43
C LEU A 177 6.58 -19.04 18.46
N ASN A 178 6.97 -19.56 19.64
CA ASN A 178 8.12 -20.44 19.75
C ASN A 178 7.73 -21.85 19.35
N ILE A 179 8.26 -22.31 18.25
CA ILE A 179 8.22 -23.72 17.86
C ILE A 179 9.42 -24.39 18.51
N ASP A 180 9.20 -25.16 19.56
CA ASP A 180 10.19 -26.08 20.07
C ASP A 180 10.49 -27.11 18.99
N ARG A 181 11.57 -26.90 18.25
CA ARG A 181 12.05 -27.89 17.30
C ARG A 181 12.81 -28.96 18.07
N PRO A 182 12.38 -30.23 17.99
CA PRO A 182 13.16 -31.32 18.60
C PRO A 182 14.56 -31.30 17.97
N LEU A 183 15.58 -31.46 18.80
CA LEU A 183 16.95 -31.65 18.32
C LEU A 183 16.97 -32.93 17.48
N VAL A 184 17.27 -32.79 16.19
CA VAL A 184 17.42 -33.96 15.31
C VAL A 184 18.78 -34.57 15.61
N GLU A 185 18.78 -35.71 16.32
CA GLU A 185 19.99 -36.45 16.69
C GLU A 185 20.65 -37.10 15.46
N ASP A 186 19.86 -37.46 14.45
CA ASP A 186 20.35 -38.07 13.21
C ASP A 186 20.21 -37.10 12.02
N ARG A 187 21.34 -36.51 11.60
CA ARG A 187 21.43 -35.56 10.49
C ARG A 187 21.63 -36.29 9.17
N ASN A 188 20.62 -36.94 8.67
CA ASN A 188 20.65 -37.49 7.32
C ASN A 188 20.47 -36.39 6.26
N LEU A 189 21.33 -36.39 5.26
CA LEU A 189 21.19 -35.51 4.10
C LEU A 189 19.86 -35.80 3.40
N ARG A 190 18.97 -34.80 3.31
CA ARG A 190 17.64 -34.93 2.72
C ARG A 190 17.56 -34.34 1.33
N LEU A 191 18.33 -33.31 1.08
CA LEU A 191 18.40 -32.64 -0.21
C LEU A 191 19.85 -32.17 -0.42
N GLU A 192 20.44 -32.54 -1.55
CA GLU A 192 21.72 -32.03 -2.02
C GLU A 192 21.51 -31.43 -3.40
N VAL A 193 21.91 -30.17 -3.58
CA VAL A 193 21.85 -29.48 -4.86
C VAL A 193 23.25 -29.15 -5.30
N LYS A 194 23.70 -29.71 -6.45
CA LYS A 194 25.01 -29.47 -7.04
C LYS A 194 24.83 -28.81 -8.40
N ASP A 195 25.68 -27.82 -8.67
CA ASP A 195 25.77 -27.17 -9.99
C ASP A 195 24.42 -26.61 -10.50
N LEU A 196 23.60 -26.02 -9.59
CA LEU A 196 22.32 -25.44 -9.96
C LEU A 196 22.53 -24.22 -10.87
N THR A 197 22.06 -24.31 -12.11
CA THR A 197 21.96 -23.16 -13.02
C THR A 197 20.51 -22.73 -13.12
N VAL A 198 20.23 -21.47 -12.77
CA VAL A 198 18.90 -20.87 -12.93
C VAL A 198 18.94 -19.97 -14.16
N LEU A 199 18.11 -20.28 -15.13
CA LEU A 199 17.92 -19.43 -16.32
C LEU A 199 16.71 -18.53 -16.07
N THR A 200 16.89 -17.22 -16.23
CA THR A 200 15.75 -16.28 -16.30
C THR A 200 15.11 -16.38 -17.68
N PRO A 201 13.82 -16.02 -17.85
CA PRO A 201 13.16 -16.03 -19.16
C PRO A 201 13.91 -15.25 -20.24
N ASP A 202 14.67 -14.25 -19.86
CA ASP A 202 15.46 -13.38 -20.75
C ASP A 202 16.92 -13.85 -20.94
N SER A 203 17.30 -14.99 -20.35
CA SER A 203 18.64 -15.57 -20.55
C SER A 203 18.73 -16.22 -21.92
N ILE A 204 18.96 -15.41 -22.93
CA ILE A 204 19.38 -15.88 -24.25
C ILE A 204 20.82 -16.37 -24.10
N LYS A 205 21.07 -17.63 -24.49
CA LYS A 205 22.44 -18.19 -24.62
C LYS A 205 23.20 -17.48 -25.69
#